data_5462f30669b0e7dc7ef7f2e4ecafd725
#
_entry.id   5462f30669b0e7dc7ef7f2e4ecafd725
#
_cell.length_a   1.000
_cell.length_b   1.000
_cell.length_c   1.000
_cell.angle_alpha   90.00
_cell.angle_beta   90.00
_cell.angle_gamma   90.00
#
_symmetry.space_group_name_H-M   'P 1'
#
loop_
_entity.id
_entity.type
_entity.pdbx_description
1 polymer ?
#
loop_
_entity_poly.entity_id
_entity_poly.type
_entity_poly.pdbx_seq_one_letter_code
_entity_poly.pdbx_strand_id
1 'polypeptide(L)'
;DFIDSLYRLLFNLDMVPCECHYEIEQRLKIKQLEFSQIIYDYCKSDQTAQRETLFLFNNMEEIYLTLLSDAQTILENDPAAQNLEEVYIAYPGFYAIVIHRFAHQLWLRDLKLLARIWSEFAHSRTGIDIHPAAQIGKNFCIDHGTGIVIGETCVIGNHVKIYQGVTLGALSVSKDKMNTIRHPKIGDNVIIYSGATILGGNTNIGHDSIIGGNVWLTESIEPYTVIYHKNEMITKQRTPTTEPIFFHI
;
A
#
# COMPACT_ATOMS: atom_id res chain seq x y z
N ASP A 1 4.02 -19.16 -4.96
CA ASP A 1 3.98 -17.88 -5.64
C ASP A 1 5.24 -17.07 -5.35
N PHE A 2 5.94 -16.58 -6.39
CA PHE A 2 7.27 -15.99 -6.26
C PHE A 2 7.32 -14.84 -5.25
N ILE A 3 6.45 -13.82 -5.39
CA ILE A 3 6.53 -12.62 -4.56
C ILE A 3 6.25 -12.91 -3.08
N ASP A 4 5.33 -13.83 -2.77
CA ASP A 4 5.08 -14.29 -1.42
C ASP A 4 6.29 -15.04 -0.83
N SER A 5 6.92 -15.90 -1.63
CA SER A 5 8.11 -16.63 -1.19
C SER A 5 9.35 -15.73 -1.03
N LEU A 6 9.44 -14.65 -1.82
CA LEU A 6 10.46 -13.61 -1.64
C LEU A 6 10.20 -12.83 -0.34
N TYR A 7 8.96 -12.43 -0.06
CA TYR A 7 8.57 -11.80 1.20
C TYR A 7 8.96 -12.67 2.40
N ARG A 8 8.61 -13.95 2.39
CA ARG A 8 8.95 -14.89 3.47
C ARG A 8 10.46 -15.01 3.68
N LEU A 9 11.22 -15.03 2.59
CA LEU A 9 12.69 -15.06 2.67
C LEU A 9 13.27 -13.78 3.27
N LEU A 10 12.84 -12.61 2.81
CA LEU A 10 13.37 -11.31 3.25
C LEU A 10 13.15 -11.05 4.75
N PHE A 11 12.02 -11.51 5.28
CA PHE A 11 11.64 -11.31 6.69
C PHE A 11 11.75 -12.58 7.54
N ASN A 12 12.41 -13.62 7.01
CA ASN A 12 12.65 -14.91 7.69
C ASN A 12 11.40 -15.55 8.31
N LEU A 13 10.26 -15.47 7.62
CA LEU A 13 8.96 -15.94 8.18
C LEU A 13 8.86 -17.46 8.27
N ASP A 14 9.73 -18.20 7.62
CA ASP A 14 9.80 -19.66 7.71
C ASP A 14 10.56 -20.14 8.96
N MET A 15 11.07 -19.19 9.79
CA MET A 15 11.80 -19.44 11.03
C MET A 15 12.93 -20.47 10.85
N VAL A 16 13.51 -20.51 9.66
CA VAL A 16 14.63 -21.40 9.39
C VAL A 16 15.86 -20.79 10.06
N PRO A 17 16.51 -21.52 10.98
CA PRO A 17 17.74 -21.04 11.57
C PRO A 17 18.75 -20.77 10.46
N CYS A 18 19.08 -19.52 10.25
CA CYS A 18 20.08 -19.13 9.27
C CYS A 18 21.42 -19.05 9.98
N GLU A 19 22.19 -20.13 9.93
CA GLU A 19 23.44 -20.24 10.67
C GLU A 19 24.59 -19.45 10.04
N CYS A 20 24.47 -19.07 8.76
CA CYS A 20 25.51 -18.28 8.09
C CYS A 20 25.02 -17.45 6.91
N HIS A 21 25.74 -16.36 6.62
CA HIS A 21 25.57 -15.49 5.46
C HIS A 21 25.48 -16.24 4.11
N TYR A 22 26.23 -17.31 3.98
CA TYR A 22 26.29 -18.15 2.79
C TYR A 22 24.92 -18.75 2.43
N GLU A 23 24.15 -19.17 3.43
CA GLU A 23 22.84 -19.80 3.19
C GLU A 23 21.80 -18.79 2.65
N ILE A 24 21.76 -17.57 3.21
CA ILE A 24 20.91 -16.49 2.69
C ILE A 24 21.29 -16.16 1.25
N GLU A 25 22.59 -16.05 0.98
CA GLU A 25 23.08 -15.78 -0.38
C GLU A 25 22.64 -16.86 -1.38
N GLN A 26 22.71 -18.14 -1.01
CA GLN A 26 22.25 -19.23 -1.88
C GLN A 26 20.72 -19.16 -2.14
N ARG A 27 19.92 -18.87 -1.12
CA ARG A 27 18.47 -18.71 -1.26
C ARG A 27 18.14 -17.52 -2.16
N LEU A 28 18.82 -16.39 -2.03
CA LEU A 28 18.66 -15.24 -2.91
C LEU A 28 19.04 -15.56 -4.36
N LYS A 29 20.12 -16.33 -4.59
CA LYS A 29 20.49 -16.80 -5.93
C LYS A 29 19.38 -17.67 -6.56
N ILE A 30 18.77 -18.56 -5.77
CA ILE A 30 17.63 -19.34 -6.24
C ILE A 30 16.48 -18.42 -6.65
N LYS A 31 16.12 -17.43 -5.83
CA LYS A 31 15.09 -16.43 -6.17
C LYS A 31 15.44 -15.63 -7.41
N GLN A 32 16.69 -15.31 -7.61
CA GLN A 32 17.16 -14.64 -8.82
C GLN A 32 16.94 -15.48 -10.08
N LEU A 33 17.19 -16.79 -10.02
CA LEU A 33 16.93 -17.72 -11.12
C LEU A 33 15.42 -17.89 -11.38
N GLU A 34 14.62 -18.05 -10.33
CA GLU A 34 13.15 -18.13 -10.44
C GLU A 34 12.57 -16.87 -11.10
N PHE A 35 13.02 -15.69 -10.68
CA PHE A 35 12.56 -14.44 -11.27
C PHE A 35 13.00 -14.31 -12.73
N SER A 36 14.23 -14.67 -13.06
CA SER A 36 14.73 -14.67 -14.45
C SER A 36 13.86 -15.56 -15.35
N GLN A 37 13.46 -16.74 -14.85
CA GLN A 37 12.55 -17.62 -15.59
C GLN A 37 11.16 -16.99 -15.80
N ILE A 38 10.61 -16.34 -14.78
CA ILE A 38 9.31 -15.62 -14.89
C ILE A 38 9.39 -14.55 -15.97
N ILE A 39 10.46 -13.73 -15.96
CA ILE A 39 10.63 -12.68 -16.98
C ILE A 39 10.81 -13.28 -18.36
N TYR A 40 11.60 -14.36 -18.48
CA TYR A 40 11.74 -15.06 -19.75
C TYR A 40 10.40 -15.58 -20.28
N ASP A 41 9.61 -16.19 -19.42
CA ASP A 41 8.29 -16.71 -19.79
C ASP A 41 7.32 -15.60 -20.21
N TYR A 42 7.48 -14.42 -19.62
CA TYR A 42 6.69 -13.24 -19.95
C TYR A 42 7.08 -12.62 -21.32
N CYS A 43 8.37 -12.39 -21.57
CA CYS A 43 8.83 -11.64 -22.75
C CYS A 43 9.52 -12.50 -23.83
N LYS A 44 9.80 -13.78 -23.55
CA LYS A 44 10.50 -14.73 -24.46
C LYS A 44 11.85 -14.21 -24.97
N SER A 45 12.59 -13.50 -24.09
CA SER A 45 13.89 -12.90 -24.40
C SER A 45 14.87 -13.10 -23.25
N ASP A 46 15.94 -13.88 -23.46
CA ASP A 46 17.01 -14.10 -22.46
C ASP A 46 17.69 -12.78 -22.06
N GLN A 47 17.95 -11.91 -23.02
CA GLN A 47 18.59 -10.63 -22.77
C GLN A 47 17.73 -9.74 -21.86
N THR A 48 16.41 -9.69 -22.11
CA THR A 48 15.48 -8.95 -21.26
C THR A 48 15.38 -9.59 -19.88
N ALA A 49 15.26 -10.91 -19.81
CA ALA A 49 15.19 -11.64 -18.55
C ALA A 49 16.41 -11.34 -17.67
N GLN A 50 17.59 -11.43 -18.24
CA GLN A 50 18.85 -11.14 -17.53
C GLN A 50 18.91 -9.68 -17.05
N ARG A 51 18.58 -8.72 -17.93
CA ARG A 51 18.63 -7.28 -17.62
C ARG A 51 17.68 -6.90 -16.48
N GLU A 52 16.42 -7.33 -16.54
CA GLU A 52 15.42 -6.97 -15.54
C GLU A 52 15.64 -7.70 -14.20
N THR A 53 16.17 -8.91 -14.26
CA THR A 53 16.59 -9.65 -13.07
C THR A 53 17.73 -8.94 -12.36
N LEU A 54 18.78 -8.57 -13.07
CA LEU A 54 19.89 -7.80 -12.50
C LEU A 54 19.43 -6.47 -11.94
N PHE A 55 18.53 -5.77 -12.62
CA PHE A 55 17.97 -4.51 -12.14
C PHE A 55 17.27 -4.70 -10.80
N LEU A 56 16.34 -5.65 -10.67
CA LEU A 56 15.57 -5.85 -9.44
C LEU A 56 16.49 -6.26 -8.28
N PHE A 57 17.40 -7.20 -8.51
CA PHE A 57 18.26 -7.72 -7.44
C PHE A 57 19.36 -6.74 -7.02
N ASN A 58 19.86 -5.89 -7.93
CA ASN A 58 20.80 -4.82 -7.58
C ASN A 58 20.15 -3.69 -6.77
N ASN A 59 18.84 -3.47 -6.91
CA ASN A 59 18.10 -2.49 -6.14
C ASN A 59 17.43 -3.07 -4.87
N MET A 60 17.57 -4.37 -4.63
CA MET A 60 16.89 -5.06 -3.53
C MET A 60 17.30 -4.53 -2.16
N GLU A 61 18.56 -4.17 -1.95
CA GLU A 61 19.04 -3.60 -0.70
C GLU A 61 18.35 -2.27 -0.39
N GLU A 62 18.22 -1.37 -1.35
CA GLU A 62 17.53 -0.09 -1.16
C GLU A 62 16.04 -0.29 -0.84
N ILE A 63 15.39 -1.21 -1.56
CA ILE A 63 13.99 -1.56 -1.29
C ILE A 63 13.87 -2.12 0.13
N TYR A 64 14.74 -3.04 0.52
CA TYR A 64 14.72 -3.67 1.84
C TYR A 64 14.93 -2.65 2.97
N LEU A 65 15.91 -1.75 2.86
CA LEU A 65 16.14 -0.69 3.84
C LEU A 65 14.92 0.25 3.97
N THR A 66 14.26 0.55 2.86
CA THR A 66 13.01 1.32 2.88
C THR A 66 11.89 0.56 3.59
N LEU A 67 11.77 -0.75 3.36
CA LEU A 67 10.79 -1.59 4.03
C LEU A 67 11.03 -1.73 5.54
N LEU A 68 12.30 -1.80 5.97
CA LEU A 68 12.63 -1.76 7.40
C LEU A 68 12.18 -0.45 8.06
N SER A 69 12.35 0.67 7.34
CA SER A 69 11.87 1.99 7.81
C SER A 69 10.34 2.06 7.87
N ASP A 70 9.63 1.49 6.88
CA ASP A 70 8.17 1.39 6.90
C ASP A 70 7.68 0.54 8.08
N ALA A 71 8.32 -0.62 8.32
CA ALA A 71 7.97 -1.49 9.44
C ALA A 71 8.20 -0.82 10.81
N GLN A 72 9.31 -0.11 10.95
CA GLN A 72 9.60 0.65 12.16
C GLN A 72 8.54 1.74 12.39
N THR A 73 8.12 2.42 11.33
CA THR A 73 7.05 3.43 11.40
C THR A 73 5.73 2.81 11.82
N ILE A 74 5.38 1.61 11.34
CA ILE A 74 4.18 0.90 11.79
C ILE A 74 4.27 0.58 13.27
N LEU A 75 5.39 0.02 13.74
CA LEU A 75 5.62 -0.31 15.14
C LEU A 75 5.47 0.92 16.07
N GLU A 76 5.99 2.06 15.65
CA GLU A 76 5.91 3.32 16.42
C GLU A 76 4.51 3.94 16.42
N ASN A 77 3.72 3.70 15.40
CA ASN A 77 2.40 4.29 15.23
C ASN A 77 1.24 3.42 15.70
N ASP A 78 1.48 2.16 16.03
CA ASP A 78 0.47 1.25 16.58
C ASP A 78 0.84 0.86 18.03
N PRO A 79 0.12 1.39 19.05
CA PRO A 79 0.36 1.01 20.44
C PRO A 79 0.15 -0.49 20.74
N ALA A 80 -0.55 -1.23 19.88
CA ALA A 80 -0.77 -2.66 20.03
C ALA A 80 0.40 -3.51 19.55
N ALA A 81 1.24 -2.99 18.64
CA ALA A 81 2.39 -3.68 18.10
C ALA A 81 3.48 -3.86 19.18
N GLN A 82 3.92 -5.09 19.39
CA GLN A 82 4.90 -5.40 20.44
C GLN A 82 6.35 -5.34 19.94
N ASN A 83 6.57 -5.74 18.68
CA ASN A 83 7.91 -5.82 18.09
C ASN A 83 7.82 -5.87 16.54
N LEU A 84 8.96 -5.75 15.88
CA LEU A 84 9.04 -5.79 14.43
C LEU A 84 8.66 -7.16 13.84
N GLU A 85 8.93 -8.24 14.56
CA GLU A 85 8.59 -9.59 14.11
C GLU A 85 7.07 -9.75 13.95
N GLU A 86 6.30 -9.22 14.89
CA GLU A 86 4.84 -9.17 14.79
C GLU A 86 4.38 -8.36 13.58
N VAL A 87 5.00 -7.21 13.29
CA VAL A 87 4.70 -6.41 12.10
C VAL A 87 4.95 -7.22 10.82
N TYR A 88 6.07 -7.93 10.75
CA TYR A 88 6.41 -8.76 9.58
C TYR A 88 5.44 -9.92 9.38
N ILE A 89 4.96 -10.54 10.44
CA ILE A 89 4.14 -11.77 10.36
C ILE A 89 2.64 -11.48 10.24
N ALA A 90 2.14 -10.46 10.96
CA ALA A 90 0.72 -10.31 11.23
C ALA A 90 0.06 -9.08 10.57
N TYR A 91 0.84 -8.10 10.10
CA TYR A 91 0.26 -6.85 9.60
C TYR A 91 -0.04 -6.88 8.09
N PRO A 92 -1.32 -6.92 7.69
CA PRO A 92 -1.69 -6.93 6.27
C PRO A 92 -1.27 -5.64 5.55
N GLY A 93 -1.25 -4.50 6.26
CA GLY A 93 -0.75 -3.23 5.73
C GLY A 93 0.71 -3.31 5.32
N PHE A 94 1.57 -3.90 6.16
CA PHE A 94 2.98 -4.09 5.84
C PHE A 94 3.16 -5.03 4.64
N TYR A 95 2.44 -6.15 4.60
CA TYR A 95 2.46 -7.08 3.47
C TYR A 95 2.12 -6.38 2.14
N ALA A 96 1.05 -5.58 2.13
CA ALA A 96 0.65 -4.83 0.93
C ALA A 96 1.72 -3.81 0.50
N ILE A 97 2.35 -3.11 1.45
CA ILE A 97 3.44 -2.15 1.18
C ILE A 97 4.63 -2.88 0.55
N VAL A 98 5.05 -4.03 1.10
CA VAL A 98 6.17 -4.81 0.55
C VAL A 98 5.91 -5.16 -0.90
N ILE A 99 4.77 -5.74 -1.21
CA ILE A 99 4.45 -6.16 -2.57
C ILE A 99 4.34 -4.94 -3.50
N HIS A 100 3.74 -3.84 -3.03
CA HIS A 100 3.67 -2.61 -3.82
C HIS A 100 5.07 -2.09 -4.18
N ARG A 101 6.02 -2.02 -3.24
CA ARG A 101 7.37 -1.50 -3.54
C ARG A 101 8.08 -2.32 -4.61
N PHE A 102 7.95 -3.65 -4.60
CA PHE A 102 8.47 -4.50 -5.67
C PHE A 102 7.68 -4.35 -6.98
N ALA A 103 6.36 -4.33 -6.94
CA ALA A 103 5.51 -4.15 -8.11
C ALA A 103 5.75 -2.79 -8.80
N HIS A 104 6.01 -1.75 -8.01
CA HIS A 104 6.37 -0.42 -8.53
C HIS A 104 7.67 -0.45 -9.35
N GLN A 105 8.70 -1.20 -8.91
CA GLN A 105 9.92 -1.35 -9.70
C GLN A 105 9.64 -2.00 -11.05
N LEU A 106 8.80 -3.02 -11.10
CA LEU A 106 8.40 -3.65 -12.36
C LEU A 106 7.62 -2.69 -13.26
N TRP A 107 6.73 -1.88 -12.67
CA TRP A 107 5.99 -0.86 -13.40
C TRP A 107 6.91 0.15 -14.09
N LEU A 108 7.92 0.64 -13.38
CA LEU A 108 8.94 1.56 -13.91
C LEU A 108 9.79 0.94 -15.04
N ARG A 109 9.85 -0.39 -15.11
CA ARG A 109 10.56 -1.14 -16.15
C ARG A 109 9.65 -1.59 -17.30
N ASP A 110 8.43 -1.04 -17.40
CA ASP A 110 7.41 -1.38 -18.40
C ASP A 110 6.93 -2.85 -18.37
N LEU A 111 7.16 -3.55 -17.26
CA LEU A 111 6.63 -4.89 -16.98
C LEU A 111 5.23 -4.77 -16.34
N LYS A 112 4.36 -3.97 -16.95
CA LYS A 112 3.10 -3.48 -16.37
C LYS A 112 2.13 -4.59 -15.98
N LEU A 113 1.97 -5.60 -16.83
CA LEU A 113 1.07 -6.72 -16.53
C LEU A 113 1.56 -7.51 -15.31
N LEU A 114 2.86 -7.79 -15.23
CA LEU A 114 3.44 -8.50 -14.08
C LEU A 114 3.31 -7.68 -12.80
N ALA A 115 3.56 -6.37 -12.87
CA ALA A 115 3.35 -5.43 -11.77
C ALA A 115 1.88 -5.46 -11.28
N ARG A 116 0.91 -5.45 -12.21
CA ARG A 116 -0.52 -5.57 -11.88
C ARG A 116 -0.86 -6.91 -11.24
N ILE A 117 -0.33 -8.02 -11.76
CA ILE A 117 -0.55 -9.35 -11.17
C ILE A 117 -0.09 -9.39 -9.71
N TRP A 118 1.07 -8.80 -9.39
CA TRP A 118 1.55 -8.74 -8.00
C TRP A 118 0.69 -7.85 -7.12
N SER A 119 0.26 -6.68 -7.61
CA SER A 119 -0.65 -5.81 -6.86
C SER A 119 -1.99 -6.48 -6.59
N GLU A 120 -2.60 -7.14 -7.58
CA GLU A 120 -3.88 -7.86 -7.39
C GLU A 120 -3.72 -9.08 -6.46
N PHE A 121 -2.55 -9.70 -6.45
CA PHE A 121 -2.26 -10.76 -5.50
C PHE A 121 -2.24 -10.24 -4.04
N ALA A 122 -1.60 -9.08 -3.79
CA ALA A 122 -1.65 -8.43 -2.48
C ALA A 122 -3.08 -8.01 -2.11
N HIS A 123 -3.80 -7.38 -3.06
CA HIS A 123 -5.19 -6.98 -2.89
C HIS A 123 -6.09 -8.15 -2.48
N SER A 124 -5.98 -9.28 -3.18
CA SER A 124 -6.78 -10.47 -2.88
C SER A 124 -6.56 -11.03 -1.46
N ARG A 125 -5.39 -10.82 -0.88
CA ARG A 125 -5.01 -11.32 0.46
C ARG A 125 -5.32 -10.36 1.59
N THR A 126 -5.26 -9.06 1.31
CA THR A 126 -5.31 -8.02 2.34
C THR A 126 -6.55 -7.13 2.27
N GLY A 127 -7.25 -7.13 1.11
CA GLY A 127 -8.30 -6.14 0.84
C GLY A 127 -7.77 -4.72 0.64
N ILE A 128 -6.44 -4.56 0.39
CA ILE A 128 -5.78 -3.28 0.17
C ILE A 128 -5.38 -3.20 -1.31
N ASP A 129 -6.02 -2.29 -2.07
CA ASP A 129 -5.78 -2.07 -3.49
C ASP A 129 -4.82 -0.90 -3.70
N ILE A 130 -3.57 -1.19 -4.05
CA ILE A 130 -2.56 -0.18 -4.40
C ILE A 130 -2.14 -0.39 -5.85
N HIS A 131 -2.45 0.59 -6.70
CA HIS A 131 -1.99 0.53 -8.08
C HIS A 131 -0.46 0.59 -8.16
N PRO A 132 0.23 -0.29 -8.93
CA PRO A 132 1.69 -0.35 -8.94
C PRO A 132 2.37 0.92 -9.47
N ALA A 133 1.65 1.79 -10.19
CA ALA A 133 2.16 3.09 -10.64
C ALA A 133 2.14 4.17 -9.57
N ALA A 134 1.39 3.99 -8.48
CA ALA A 134 1.32 4.97 -7.39
C ALA A 134 2.73 5.21 -6.82
N GLN A 135 3.06 6.48 -6.59
CA GLN A 135 4.32 6.87 -6.00
C GLN A 135 4.13 7.05 -4.50
N ILE A 136 4.85 6.27 -3.70
CA ILE A 136 4.72 6.27 -2.25
C ILE A 136 6.09 6.53 -1.62
N GLY A 137 6.18 7.58 -0.81
CA GLY A 137 7.38 7.97 -0.07
C GLY A 137 7.79 6.96 1.00
N LYS A 138 8.79 7.30 1.80
CA LYS A 138 9.32 6.47 2.89
C LYS A 138 8.48 6.62 4.16
N ASN A 139 8.61 5.67 5.07
CA ASN A 139 7.92 5.68 6.36
C ASN A 139 6.39 5.71 6.20
N PHE A 140 5.91 4.94 5.21
CA PHE A 140 4.50 4.83 4.92
C PHE A 140 3.85 3.80 5.84
N CYS A 141 2.74 4.17 6.47
CA CYS A 141 2.03 3.34 7.42
C CYS A 141 0.58 3.09 6.98
N ILE A 142 0.21 1.84 6.89
CA ILE A 142 -1.19 1.40 6.74
C ILE A 142 -1.61 0.71 8.03
N ASP A 143 -2.63 1.26 8.69
CA ASP A 143 -3.21 0.71 9.89
C ASP A 143 -4.55 0.02 9.55
N HIS A 144 -4.74 -1.24 9.99
CA HIS A 144 -5.80 -2.18 9.59
C HIS A 144 -5.82 -2.44 8.07
N GLY A 145 -6.21 -1.49 7.27
CA GLY A 145 -6.00 -1.42 5.83
C GLY A 145 -7.15 -1.91 4.95
N THR A 146 -8.01 -2.82 5.40
CA THR A 146 -9.10 -3.37 4.57
C THR A 146 -9.91 -2.27 3.89
N GLY A 147 -10.10 -2.38 2.56
CA GLY A 147 -10.87 -1.44 1.77
C GLY A 147 -10.15 -0.15 1.38
N ILE A 148 -8.83 -0.06 1.60
CA ILE A 148 -8.02 1.03 1.03
C ILE A 148 -7.94 0.88 -0.49
N VAL A 149 -8.08 2.03 -1.18
CA VAL A 149 -7.84 2.12 -2.64
C VAL A 149 -6.90 3.29 -2.92
N ILE A 150 -5.75 3.00 -3.53
CA ILE A 150 -4.77 4.00 -3.98
C ILE A 150 -4.62 3.91 -5.50
N GLY A 151 -5.09 4.96 -6.19
CA GLY A 151 -5.15 4.99 -7.65
C GLY A 151 -3.82 5.24 -8.35
N GLU A 152 -3.77 4.94 -9.63
CA GLU A 152 -2.59 4.92 -10.50
C GLU A 152 -1.69 6.16 -10.43
N THR A 153 -2.27 7.35 -10.44
CA THR A 153 -1.51 8.61 -10.49
C THR A 153 -1.40 9.30 -9.14
N CYS A 154 -1.67 8.58 -8.03
CA CYS A 154 -1.44 9.08 -6.68
C CYS A 154 0.05 9.35 -6.46
N VAL A 155 0.32 10.44 -5.76
CA VAL A 155 1.63 10.76 -5.20
C VAL A 155 1.46 10.96 -3.70
N ILE A 156 2.14 10.14 -2.91
CA ILE A 156 2.07 10.16 -1.45
C ILE A 156 3.48 10.48 -0.92
N GLY A 157 3.57 11.48 -0.06
CA GLY A 157 4.81 11.91 0.57
C GLY A 157 5.36 10.94 1.61
N ASN A 158 6.32 11.42 2.40
CA ASN A 158 6.94 10.64 3.46
C ASN A 158 6.13 10.72 4.76
N HIS A 159 6.26 9.73 5.64
CA HIS A 159 5.61 9.72 6.96
C HIS A 159 4.08 9.85 6.90
N VAL A 160 3.46 9.31 5.86
CA VAL A 160 1.99 9.33 5.72
C VAL A 160 1.40 8.09 6.38
N LYS A 161 0.37 8.30 7.22
CA LYS A 161 -0.41 7.22 7.83
C LYS A 161 -1.83 7.22 7.28
N ILE A 162 -2.31 6.05 6.84
CA ILE A 162 -3.69 5.87 6.38
C ILE A 162 -4.36 4.69 7.06
N TYR A 163 -5.65 4.85 7.32
CA TYR A 163 -6.48 3.84 7.98
C TYR A 163 -7.39 3.12 6.96
N GLN A 164 -8.05 2.07 7.41
CA GLN A 164 -8.96 1.26 6.62
C GLN A 164 -10.03 2.08 5.90
N GLY A 165 -10.42 1.62 4.71
CA GLY A 165 -11.49 2.22 3.91
C GLY A 165 -11.15 3.56 3.26
N VAL A 166 -9.91 4.03 3.35
CA VAL A 166 -9.49 5.27 2.68
C VAL A 166 -9.44 5.06 1.17
N THR A 167 -10.01 6.01 0.42
CA THR A 167 -9.97 6.03 -1.05
C THR A 167 -9.24 7.26 -1.55
N LEU A 168 -8.13 7.05 -2.28
CA LEU A 168 -7.42 8.07 -3.04
C LEU A 168 -7.73 7.84 -4.53
N GLY A 169 -8.81 8.45 -5.02
CA GLY A 169 -9.47 8.09 -6.26
C GLY A 169 -9.53 9.21 -7.30
N ALA A 170 -10.14 8.90 -8.45
CA ALA A 170 -10.46 9.87 -9.50
C ALA A 170 -11.89 10.38 -9.35
N LEU A 171 -12.14 11.66 -9.68
CA LEU A 171 -13.49 12.25 -9.70
C LEU A 171 -14.37 11.67 -10.81
N SER A 172 -13.79 11.49 -12.00
CA SER A 172 -14.45 10.86 -13.14
C SER A 172 -13.40 10.21 -14.03
N VAL A 173 -13.75 9.08 -14.63
CA VAL A 173 -12.87 8.37 -15.56
C VAL A 173 -13.55 8.30 -16.91
N SER A 174 -13.08 9.10 -17.88
CA SER A 174 -13.36 8.87 -19.31
C SER A 174 -12.16 8.19 -19.94
N LYS A 175 -12.40 7.25 -20.88
CA LYS A 175 -11.30 6.54 -21.56
C LYS A 175 -10.32 7.49 -22.26
N ASP A 176 -10.79 8.66 -22.69
CA ASP A 176 -9.98 9.67 -23.38
C ASP A 176 -8.97 10.39 -22.44
N LYS A 177 -9.12 10.22 -21.12
CA LYS A 177 -8.27 10.85 -20.09
C LYS A 177 -7.37 9.85 -19.36
N MET A 178 -7.18 8.64 -19.88
CA MET A 178 -6.39 7.60 -19.19
C MET A 178 -4.94 8.01 -18.90
N ASN A 179 -4.35 8.88 -19.70
CA ASN A 179 -2.97 9.34 -19.54
C ASN A 179 -2.84 10.66 -18.75
N THR A 180 -3.90 11.11 -18.07
CA THR A 180 -3.87 12.35 -17.30
C THR A 180 -3.73 12.05 -15.80
N ILE A 181 -3.14 13.00 -15.05
CA ILE A 181 -3.15 12.96 -13.59
C ILE A 181 -4.60 13.08 -13.14
N ARG A 182 -5.12 12.05 -12.44
CA ARG A 182 -6.52 11.96 -12.04
C ARG A 182 -6.74 11.59 -10.57
N HIS A 183 -5.66 11.34 -9.84
CA HIS A 183 -5.67 10.98 -8.42
C HIS A 183 -4.96 12.05 -7.58
N PRO A 184 -5.31 12.19 -6.30
CA PRO A 184 -4.79 13.24 -5.44
C PRO A 184 -3.30 13.11 -5.14
N LYS A 185 -2.72 14.22 -4.69
CA LYS A 185 -1.39 14.28 -4.10
C LYS A 185 -1.51 14.50 -2.59
N ILE A 186 -0.75 13.74 -1.83
CA ILE A 186 -0.71 13.80 -0.37
C ILE A 186 0.69 14.26 0.04
N GLY A 187 0.76 15.32 0.83
CA GLY A 187 2.03 15.86 1.35
C GLY A 187 2.65 14.97 2.44
N ASP A 188 3.81 15.38 2.93
CA ASP A 188 4.51 14.69 4.02
C ASP A 188 3.75 14.80 5.35
N ASN A 189 3.92 13.84 6.26
CA ASN A 189 3.37 13.85 7.62
C ASN A 189 1.84 13.95 7.68
N VAL A 190 1.12 13.47 6.65
CA VAL A 190 -0.36 13.51 6.62
C VAL A 190 -0.94 12.26 7.26
N ILE A 191 -1.98 12.45 8.08
CA ILE A 191 -2.76 11.36 8.65
C ILE A 191 -4.16 11.37 8.04
N ILE A 192 -4.58 10.23 7.48
CA ILE A 192 -5.90 10.08 6.86
C ILE A 192 -6.67 8.98 7.60
N TYR A 193 -7.69 9.40 8.36
CA TYR A 193 -8.50 8.49 9.15
C TYR A 193 -9.52 7.70 8.32
N SER A 194 -10.04 6.65 8.94
CA SER A 194 -10.85 5.60 8.32
C SER A 194 -12.03 6.13 7.48
N GLY A 195 -12.22 5.52 6.31
CA GLY A 195 -13.33 5.80 5.41
C GLY A 195 -13.27 7.15 4.70
N ALA A 196 -12.19 7.94 4.88
CA ALA A 196 -12.04 9.19 4.16
C ALA A 196 -11.87 8.93 2.65
N THR A 197 -12.50 9.77 1.82
CA THR A 197 -12.46 9.70 0.37
C THR A 197 -11.90 11.00 -0.20
N ILE A 198 -10.77 10.94 -0.88
CA ILE A 198 -10.09 12.09 -1.49
C ILE A 198 -9.98 11.85 -2.98
N LEU A 199 -10.58 12.72 -3.79
CA LEU A 199 -10.73 12.53 -5.22
C LEU A 199 -10.17 13.67 -6.04
N GLY A 200 -9.60 13.33 -7.21
CA GLY A 200 -9.25 14.27 -8.26
C GLY A 200 -7.78 14.59 -8.38
N GLY A 201 -7.30 14.70 -9.63
CA GLY A 201 -5.88 14.92 -9.95
C GLY A 201 -5.36 16.32 -9.60
N ASN A 202 -6.24 17.29 -9.37
CA ASN A 202 -5.89 18.63 -8.92
C ASN A 202 -5.97 18.80 -7.39
N THR A 203 -6.43 17.76 -6.67
CA THR A 203 -6.57 17.77 -5.23
C THR A 203 -5.21 17.52 -4.58
N ASN A 204 -4.73 18.50 -3.82
CA ASN A 204 -3.49 18.43 -3.06
C ASN A 204 -3.79 18.55 -1.56
N ILE A 205 -3.37 17.60 -0.78
CA ILE A 205 -3.43 17.64 0.68
C ILE A 205 -2.09 18.19 1.18
N GLY A 206 -2.10 19.36 1.79
CA GLY A 206 -0.91 20.00 2.33
C GLY A 206 -0.26 19.15 3.42
N HIS A 207 1.06 19.26 3.55
CA HIS A 207 1.82 18.50 4.55
C HIS A 207 1.37 18.81 5.99
N ASP A 208 1.68 17.93 6.93
CA ASP A 208 1.36 18.09 8.37
C ASP A 208 -0.15 18.28 8.63
N SER A 209 -1.00 17.66 7.79
CA SER A 209 -2.45 17.79 7.87
C SER A 209 -3.12 16.51 8.36
N ILE A 210 -4.31 16.64 8.94
CA ILE A 210 -5.11 15.54 9.45
C ILE A 210 -6.49 15.53 8.77
N ILE A 211 -6.82 14.43 8.12
CA ILE A 211 -8.12 14.21 7.51
C ILE A 211 -8.92 13.26 8.40
N GLY A 212 -10.01 13.76 8.97
CA GLY A 212 -10.89 13.00 9.84
C GLY A 212 -11.65 11.88 9.12
N GLY A 213 -12.18 10.96 9.90
CA GLY A 213 -12.88 9.80 9.37
C GLY A 213 -14.12 10.17 8.55
N ASN A 214 -14.38 9.41 7.48
CA ASN A 214 -15.49 9.58 6.54
C ASN A 214 -15.58 10.96 5.86
N VAL A 215 -14.50 11.73 5.87
CA VAL A 215 -14.43 13.03 5.17
C VAL A 215 -14.39 12.76 3.66
N TRP A 216 -15.19 13.55 2.90
CA TRP A 216 -15.20 13.52 1.45
C TRP A 216 -14.60 14.81 0.90
N LEU A 217 -13.43 14.71 0.24
CA LEU A 217 -12.69 15.84 -0.32
C LEU A 217 -12.54 15.73 -1.84
N THR A 218 -12.80 16.83 -2.51
CA THR A 218 -12.59 17.01 -3.95
C THR A 218 -11.77 18.27 -4.27
N GLU A 219 -11.34 18.98 -3.21
CA GLU A 219 -10.59 20.23 -3.29
C GLU A 219 -9.31 20.13 -2.43
N SER A 220 -8.33 20.95 -2.78
CA SER A 220 -7.07 21.02 -2.04
C SER A 220 -7.25 21.67 -0.67
N ILE A 221 -6.38 21.27 0.26
CA ILE A 221 -6.26 21.93 1.57
C ILE A 221 -4.82 22.38 1.80
N GLU A 222 -4.69 23.49 2.53
CA GLU A 222 -3.40 24.06 2.90
C GLU A 222 -2.66 23.17 3.93
N PRO A 223 -1.33 23.29 4.05
CA PRO A 223 -0.58 22.63 5.10
C PRO A 223 -1.10 22.95 6.51
N TYR A 224 -0.81 22.05 7.48
CA TYR A 224 -1.20 22.19 8.90
C TYR A 224 -2.70 22.29 9.14
N THR A 225 -3.51 21.71 8.24
CA THR A 225 -4.98 21.74 8.32
C THR A 225 -5.52 20.48 8.99
N VAL A 226 -6.46 20.66 9.90
CA VAL A 226 -7.28 19.59 10.46
C VAL A 226 -8.70 19.73 9.94
N ILE A 227 -9.18 18.73 9.21
CA ILE A 227 -10.55 18.72 8.66
C ILE A 227 -11.33 17.51 9.16
N TYR A 228 -12.56 17.73 9.62
CA TYR A 228 -13.44 16.68 10.10
C TYR A 228 -14.92 17.09 9.98
N HIS A 229 -15.82 16.10 9.96
CA HIS A 229 -17.26 16.36 10.00
C HIS A 229 -17.72 16.69 11.41
N LYS A 230 -18.58 17.71 11.52
CA LYS A 230 -19.36 17.97 12.72
C LYS A 230 -20.78 17.42 12.50
N ASN A 231 -21.06 16.23 12.99
CA ASN A 231 -22.35 15.57 12.86
C ASN A 231 -23.23 15.83 14.10
N GLU A 232 -24.52 16.09 13.91
CA GLU A 232 -25.51 16.07 14.98
C GLU A 232 -26.08 14.66 15.13
N MET A 233 -26.04 14.12 16.35
CA MET A 233 -26.69 12.86 16.68
C MET A 233 -28.06 13.13 17.28
N ILE A 234 -29.13 12.61 16.64
CA ILE A 234 -30.47 12.65 17.19
C ILE A 234 -30.74 11.37 17.97
N THR A 235 -30.86 11.48 19.27
CA THR A 235 -31.24 10.37 20.14
C THR A 235 -32.73 10.38 20.40
N LYS A 236 -33.44 9.30 20.07
CA LYS A 236 -34.83 9.08 20.43
C LYS A 236 -34.93 7.96 21.44
N GLN A 237 -35.51 8.22 22.61
CA GLN A 237 -35.87 7.15 23.52
C GLN A 237 -37.02 6.33 22.93
N ARG A 238 -36.86 5.04 22.97
CA ARG A 238 -37.90 4.11 22.53
C ARG A 238 -38.64 3.58 23.75
N THR A 239 -39.97 3.65 23.72
CA THR A 239 -40.78 2.97 24.72
C THR A 239 -40.65 1.47 24.54
N PRO A 240 -40.51 0.67 25.61
CA PRO A 240 -40.52 -0.79 25.50
C PRO A 240 -41.84 -1.23 24.84
N THR A 241 -41.76 -1.87 23.71
CA THR A 241 -42.94 -2.46 23.02
C THR A 241 -42.65 -3.96 22.86
N THR A 242 -43.71 -4.75 22.92
CA THR A 242 -43.66 -6.19 22.63
C THR A 242 -43.63 -6.49 21.13
N GLU A 243 -43.72 -5.46 20.27
CA GLU A 243 -43.72 -5.61 18.83
C GLU A 243 -42.31 -5.74 18.25
N PRO A 244 -42.14 -6.53 17.18
CA PRO A 244 -40.83 -6.67 16.50
C PRO A 244 -40.33 -5.32 15.98
N ILE A 245 -38.97 -5.17 15.99
CA ILE A 245 -38.33 -3.98 15.44
C ILE A 245 -38.27 -4.10 13.92
N PHE A 246 -39.10 -3.28 13.23
CA PHE A 246 -38.97 -3.12 11.79
C PHE A 246 -38.08 -1.90 11.50
N PHE A 247 -37.00 -2.06 10.75
CA PHE A 247 -36.24 -0.96 10.18
C PHE A 247 -36.83 -0.64 8.81
N HIS A 248 -37.40 0.53 8.66
CA HIS A 248 -37.70 1.09 7.35
C HIS A 248 -36.50 1.92 6.92
N ILE A 249 -35.84 1.47 5.87
CA ILE A 249 -34.74 2.17 5.20
C ILE A 249 -35.35 3.08 4.13
#